data_59f1cd5daa4969d4363e88e54c552337
#
_entry.id   59f1cd5daa4969d4363e88e54c552337
#
_cell.length_a   1.000
_cell.length_b   1.000
_cell.length_c   1.000
_cell.angle_alpha   90.00
_cell.angle_beta   90.00
_cell.angle_gamma   90.00
#
_symmetry.space_group_name_H-M   'P 1'
#
loop_
_entity.id
_entity.type
_entity.pdbx_description
1 polymer ?
#
loop_
_entity_poly.entity_id
_entity_poly.type
_entity_poly.pdbx_seq_one_letter_code
_entity_poly.pdbx_strand_id
1 'polypeptide(L)'
;MGVRPVLRAAHADPTLQVLGNVDYRLARNVVVNEFRKGRLSRLDVCDAHPELIRAATGVGEESREDCPICEDVKLRLVSYVFGQRLPAGGRCVASQQDLAKLASSGRSLYCYVVEVCPNCAWNHLTHAYSLVGKSTD
;
A
#
# COMPACT_ATOMS: atom_id res chain seq x y z
N MET A 1 13.63 -15.26 -4.50
CA MET A 1 14.00 -13.89 -4.12
C MET A 1 12.87 -12.95 -4.45
N GLY A 2 12.37 -12.27 -3.45
CA GLY A 2 11.26 -11.35 -3.63
C GLY A 2 11.67 -10.04 -4.28
N VAL A 3 10.78 -9.48 -5.08
CA VAL A 3 10.91 -8.12 -5.59
C VAL A 3 10.85 -7.18 -4.40
N ARG A 4 11.66 -6.12 -4.40
CA ARG A 4 11.60 -5.10 -3.34
C ARG A 4 10.23 -4.45 -3.33
N PRO A 5 9.62 -4.25 -2.15
CA PRO A 5 8.40 -3.46 -2.05
C PRO A 5 8.58 -2.07 -2.68
N VAL A 6 7.50 -1.56 -3.27
CA VAL A 6 7.53 -0.25 -3.95
C VAL A 6 8.12 0.82 -3.05
N LEU A 7 7.74 0.86 -1.77
CA LEU A 7 8.25 1.85 -0.82
C LEU A 7 9.78 1.76 -0.67
N ARG A 8 10.33 0.57 -0.49
CA ARG A 8 11.79 0.40 -0.35
C ARG A 8 12.51 0.77 -1.63
N ALA A 9 11.98 0.37 -2.77
CA ALA A 9 12.58 0.72 -4.06
C ALA A 9 12.52 2.22 -4.30
N ALA A 10 11.44 2.90 -3.86
CA ALA A 10 11.32 4.35 -3.96
C ALA A 10 12.39 5.06 -3.12
N HIS A 11 12.67 4.58 -1.90
CA HIS A 11 13.74 5.13 -1.06
C HIS A 11 15.12 4.99 -1.70
N ALA A 12 15.33 3.92 -2.46
CA ALA A 12 16.60 3.66 -3.12
C ALA A 12 16.73 4.30 -4.50
N ASP A 13 15.65 4.85 -5.05
CA ASP A 13 15.63 5.43 -6.39
C ASP A 13 16.23 6.83 -6.37
N PRO A 14 17.34 7.07 -7.11
CA PRO A 14 18.00 8.40 -7.10
C PRO A 14 17.16 9.50 -7.74
N THR A 15 16.12 9.17 -8.51
CA THR A 15 15.24 10.16 -9.13
C THR A 15 14.08 10.56 -8.24
N LEU A 16 13.91 9.91 -7.10
CA LEU A 16 12.84 10.17 -6.14
C LEU A 16 13.41 10.62 -4.80
N GLN A 17 12.68 11.50 -4.14
CA GLN A 17 12.98 11.88 -2.75
C GLN A 17 11.75 11.65 -1.90
N VAL A 18 11.85 10.73 -0.95
CA VAL A 18 10.78 10.49 0.03
C VAL A 18 10.92 11.54 1.13
N LEU A 19 9.86 12.35 1.29
CA LEU A 19 9.88 13.50 2.21
C LEU A 19 9.33 13.16 3.59
N GLY A 20 8.37 12.25 3.66
CA GLY A 20 7.79 11.84 4.92
C GLY A 20 7.22 10.44 4.79
N ASN A 21 7.17 9.72 5.91
CA ASN A 21 6.65 8.36 5.96
C ASN A 21 5.97 8.16 7.30
N VAL A 22 4.69 7.80 7.28
CA VAL A 22 3.93 7.45 8.48
C VAL A 22 3.70 5.94 8.46
N ASP A 23 4.09 5.29 9.54
CA ASP A 23 3.92 3.84 9.70
C ASP A 23 2.65 3.59 10.53
N TYR A 24 1.68 2.89 9.95
CA TYR A 24 0.40 2.57 10.59
C TYR A 24 0.37 1.15 11.17
N ARG A 25 1.51 0.48 11.26
CA ARG A 25 1.54 -0.93 11.67
C ARG A 25 1.10 -1.12 13.11
N LEU A 26 1.38 -0.17 13.99
CA LEU A 26 0.88 -0.25 15.38
C LEU A 26 -0.65 -0.17 15.42
N ALA A 27 -1.25 0.77 14.67
CA ALA A 27 -2.71 0.88 14.60
C ALA A 27 -3.32 -0.39 14.01
N ARG A 28 -2.69 -0.95 12.98
CA ARG A 28 -3.09 -2.21 12.36
C ARG A 28 -3.07 -3.36 13.38
N ASN A 29 -2.01 -3.44 14.18
CA ASN A 29 -1.86 -4.50 15.18
C ASN A 29 -2.91 -4.38 16.29
N VAL A 30 -3.32 -3.16 16.64
CA VAL A 30 -4.42 -2.95 17.61
C VAL A 30 -5.71 -3.59 17.07
N VAL A 31 -6.04 -3.36 15.81
CA VAL A 31 -7.24 -3.93 15.20
C VAL A 31 -7.16 -5.47 15.20
N VAL A 32 -6.02 -6.03 14.80
CA VAL A 32 -5.82 -7.48 14.81
C VAL A 32 -5.99 -8.06 16.22
N ASN A 33 -5.45 -7.39 17.24
CA ASN A 33 -5.58 -7.84 18.62
C ASN A 33 -7.03 -7.78 19.10
N GLU A 34 -7.78 -6.74 18.74
CA GLU A 34 -9.19 -6.64 19.08
C GLU A 34 -10.00 -7.76 18.41
N PHE A 35 -9.66 -8.10 17.17
CA PHE A 35 -10.26 -9.25 16.50
C PHE A 35 -9.97 -10.55 17.26
N ARG A 36 -8.71 -10.79 17.63
CA ARG A 36 -8.30 -12.00 18.34
C ARG A 36 -8.94 -12.13 19.71
N LYS A 37 -9.23 -11.00 20.36
CA LYS A 37 -9.96 -10.98 21.64
C LYS A 37 -11.47 -11.13 21.49
N GLY A 38 -11.97 -11.24 20.27
CA GLY A 38 -13.40 -11.38 20.01
C GLY A 38 -14.20 -10.10 20.09
N ARG A 39 -13.55 -8.94 20.17
CA ARG A 39 -14.24 -7.64 20.24
C ARG A 39 -14.68 -7.14 18.87
N LEU A 40 -14.02 -7.61 17.81
CA LEU A 40 -14.38 -7.33 16.43
C LEU A 40 -14.67 -8.64 15.72
N SER A 41 -15.69 -8.64 14.86
CA SER A 41 -16.04 -9.81 14.06
C SER A 41 -15.30 -9.81 12.73
N ARG A 42 -15.37 -10.92 12.01
CA ARG A 42 -14.84 -10.97 10.64
C ARG A 42 -15.49 -9.94 9.74
N LEU A 43 -16.80 -9.71 9.89
CA LEU A 43 -17.51 -8.73 9.08
C LEU A 43 -17.01 -7.30 9.34
N ASP A 44 -16.54 -7.04 10.57
CA ASP A 44 -16.00 -5.71 10.91
C ASP A 44 -14.67 -5.43 10.24
N VAL A 45 -13.84 -6.45 10.04
CA VAL A 45 -12.46 -6.29 9.59
C VAL A 45 -12.21 -6.78 8.16
N CYS A 46 -13.10 -7.62 7.63
CA CYS A 46 -12.99 -8.19 6.29
C CYS A 46 -13.97 -7.48 5.35
N ASP A 47 -13.70 -6.20 5.12
CA ASP A 47 -14.63 -5.30 4.45
C ASP A 47 -14.01 -4.61 3.22
N ALA A 48 -12.97 -5.18 2.63
CA ALA A 48 -12.34 -4.59 1.47
C ALA A 48 -13.34 -4.48 0.32
N HIS A 49 -13.36 -3.30 -0.30
CA HIS A 49 -14.17 -3.08 -1.49
C HIS A 49 -13.71 -4.04 -2.61
N PRO A 50 -14.64 -4.56 -3.44
CA PRO A 50 -14.27 -5.46 -4.55
C PRO A 50 -13.20 -4.90 -5.48
N GLU A 51 -13.17 -3.59 -5.69
CA GLU A 51 -12.14 -2.96 -6.53
C GLU A 51 -10.77 -3.01 -5.88
N LEU A 52 -10.70 -2.90 -4.54
CA LEU A 52 -9.44 -3.05 -3.82
C LEU A 52 -8.92 -4.48 -3.96
N ILE A 53 -9.80 -5.47 -3.87
CA ILE A 53 -9.42 -6.87 -4.05
C ILE A 53 -8.92 -7.11 -5.48
N ARG A 54 -9.60 -6.54 -6.49
CA ARG A 54 -9.14 -6.62 -7.88
C ARG A 54 -7.77 -5.99 -8.07
N ALA A 55 -7.56 -4.82 -7.49
CA ALA A 55 -6.24 -4.16 -7.55
C ALA A 55 -5.17 -5.02 -6.88
N ALA A 56 -5.49 -5.62 -5.74
CA ALA A 56 -4.55 -6.48 -5.02
C ALA A 56 -4.13 -7.68 -5.87
N THR A 57 -5.06 -8.32 -6.57
CA THR A 57 -4.74 -9.49 -7.40
C THR A 57 -4.14 -9.13 -8.74
N GLY A 58 -4.48 -7.96 -9.31
CA GLY A 58 -4.00 -7.53 -10.62
C GLY A 58 -2.66 -6.81 -10.60
N VAL A 59 -2.51 -5.83 -9.71
CA VAL A 59 -1.31 -4.98 -9.67
C VAL A 59 -0.62 -4.95 -8.31
N GLY A 60 -1.22 -5.58 -7.29
CA GLY A 60 -0.62 -5.65 -5.97
C GLY A 60 0.63 -6.51 -5.97
N GLU A 61 1.53 -6.23 -5.02
CA GLU A 61 2.73 -7.04 -4.83
C GLU A 61 2.51 -8.03 -3.68
N GLU A 62 3.11 -9.20 -3.80
CA GLU A 62 2.99 -10.24 -2.79
C GLU A 62 3.80 -9.86 -1.55
N SER A 63 3.15 -9.93 -0.39
CA SER A 63 3.79 -9.75 0.89
C SER A 63 4.31 -11.11 1.39
N ARG A 64 5.29 -11.09 2.27
CA ARG A 64 5.76 -12.30 2.94
C ARG A 64 4.90 -12.67 4.15
N GLU A 65 4.00 -11.79 4.56
CA GLU A 65 3.18 -11.98 5.75
C GLU A 65 1.89 -12.71 5.41
N ASP A 66 1.50 -13.64 6.27
CA ASP A 66 0.19 -14.28 6.19
C ASP A 66 -0.90 -13.32 6.64
N CYS A 67 -2.10 -13.49 6.10
CA CYS A 67 -3.25 -12.74 6.58
C CYS A 67 -3.44 -12.99 8.08
N PRO A 68 -3.53 -11.95 8.91
CA PRO A 68 -3.68 -12.12 10.35
C PRO A 68 -5.09 -12.57 10.78
N ILE A 69 -6.04 -12.57 9.85
CA ILE A 69 -7.43 -12.90 10.14
C ILE A 69 -7.75 -14.33 9.72
N CYS A 70 -7.61 -14.66 8.43
CA CYS A 70 -7.93 -16.02 7.96
C CYS A 70 -6.74 -16.97 8.02
N GLU A 71 -5.52 -16.45 8.01
CA GLU A 71 -4.26 -17.21 8.10
C GLU A 71 -4.04 -18.22 6.95
N ASP A 72 -4.86 -18.14 5.90
CA ASP A 72 -4.83 -19.12 4.80
C ASP A 72 -3.94 -18.70 3.62
N VAL A 73 -3.76 -17.40 3.43
CA VAL A 73 -3.04 -16.86 2.26
C VAL A 73 -2.10 -15.73 2.66
N LYS A 74 -1.14 -15.46 1.80
CA LYS A 74 -0.28 -14.29 1.96
C LYS A 74 -1.04 -13.03 1.62
N LEU A 75 -0.73 -11.95 2.34
CA LEU A 75 -1.27 -10.62 2.04
C LEU A 75 -0.67 -10.10 0.74
N ARG A 76 -1.39 -9.17 0.11
CA ARG A 76 -0.88 -8.39 -1.02
C ARG A 76 -0.84 -6.92 -0.62
N LEU A 77 0.12 -6.20 -1.18
CA LEU A 77 0.26 -4.76 -0.91
C LEU A 77 -0.14 -4.01 -2.16
N VAL A 78 -1.04 -3.04 -1.98
CA VAL A 78 -1.49 -2.16 -3.06
C VAL A 78 -1.03 -0.76 -2.75
N SER A 79 -0.37 -0.11 -3.71
CA SER A 79 0.09 1.27 -3.57
C SER A 79 -0.82 2.18 -4.39
N TYR A 80 -1.48 3.12 -3.71
CA TYR A 80 -2.33 4.15 -4.34
C TYR A 80 -1.61 5.49 -4.29
N VAL A 81 -1.55 6.15 -5.42
CA VAL A 81 -0.86 7.43 -5.56
C VAL A 81 -1.88 8.54 -5.82
N PHE A 82 -1.74 9.64 -5.08
CA PHE A 82 -2.57 10.83 -5.19
C PHE A 82 -1.67 12.03 -5.49
N GLY A 83 -2.18 12.95 -6.27
CA GLY A 83 -1.44 14.15 -6.64
C GLY A 83 -2.19 14.94 -7.69
N GLN A 84 -1.62 16.09 -8.07
CA GLN A 84 -2.18 16.91 -9.12
C GLN A 84 -2.23 16.12 -10.44
N ARG A 85 -3.31 16.29 -11.19
CA ARG A 85 -3.54 15.63 -12.49
C ARG A 85 -3.70 14.11 -12.40
N LEU A 86 -3.86 13.58 -11.18
CA LEU A 86 -4.23 12.19 -10.99
C LEU A 86 -5.71 12.09 -10.64
N PRO A 87 -6.35 10.92 -10.88
CA PRO A 87 -7.75 10.74 -10.50
C PRO A 87 -7.97 10.98 -9.01
N ALA A 88 -9.14 11.51 -8.65
CA ALA A 88 -9.50 11.79 -7.26
C ALA A 88 -9.44 10.53 -6.37
N GLY A 89 -9.75 9.37 -6.94
CA GLY A 89 -9.69 8.09 -6.22
C GLY A 89 -8.30 7.48 -6.15
N GLY A 90 -7.28 8.18 -6.67
CA GLY A 90 -5.92 7.68 -6.70
C GLY A 90 -5.64 6.77 -7.88
N ARG A 91 -4.38 6.50 -8.09
CA ARG A 91 -3.92 5.62 -9.16
C ARG A 91 -3.03 4.52 -8.57
N CYS A 92 -3.34 3.27 -8.89
CA CYS A 92 -2.51 2.14 -8.46
C CYS A 92 -1.21 2.11 -9.24
N VAL A 93 -0.12 1.83 -8.54
CA VAL A 93 1.19 1.62 -9.15
C VAL A 93 1.70 0.25 -8.77
N ALA A 94 2.37 -0.42 -9.70
CA ALA A 94 2.90 -1.77 -9.52
C ALA A 94 4.39 -1.77 -9.18
N SER A 95 5.10 -0.66 -9.45
CA SER A 95 6.55 -0.61 -9.30
C SER A 95 7.01 0.81 -8.96
N GLN A 96 8.25 0.92 -8.48
CA GLN A 96 8.83 2.24 -8.24
C GLN A 96 9.12 2.99 -9.57
N GLN A 97 9.27 2.29 -10.69
CA GLN A 97 9.38 2.93 -12.00
C GLN A 97 8.10 3.68 -12.36
N ASP A 98 6.94 3.10 -12.04
CA ASP A 98 5.66 3.78 -12.24
C ASP A 98 5.58 5.05 -11.39
N LEU A 99 6.02 4.98 -10.12
CA LEU A 99 6.11 6.16 -9.26
C LEU A 99 7.01 7.22 -9.85
N ALA A 100 8.18 6.83 -10.34
CA ALA A 100 9.15 7.76 -10.92
C ALA A 100 8.56 8.49 -12.12
N LYS A 101 7.82 7.78 -12.98
CA LYS A 101 7.14 8.39 -14.13
C LYS A 101 6.10 9.41 -13.69
N LEU A 102 5.30 9.09 -12.66
CA LEU A 102 4.28 10.00 -12.16
C LEU A 102 4.89 11.21 -11.48
N ALA A 103 6.05 11.05 -10.83
CA ALA A 103 6.74 12.12 -10.13
C ALA A 103 7.66 12.93 -11.04
N SER A 104 7.82 12.55 -12.30
CA SER A 104 8.71 13.23 -13.24
C SER A 104 8.35 14.71 -13.33
N SER A 105 9.34 15.56 -13.63
CA SER A 105 9.20 17.03 -13.67
C SER A 105 8.98 17.65 -12.28
N GLY A 106 9.44 16.99 -11.23
CA GLY A 106 9.42 17.56 -9.89
C GLY A 106 8.06 17.57 -9.21
N ARG A 107 7.13 16.70 -9.65
CA ARG A 107 5.81 16.62 -9.06
C ARG A 107 5.85 16.02 -7.66
N SER A 108 5.01 16.56 -6.78
CA SER A 108 4.79 16.02 -5.44
C SER A 108 3.65 15.01 -5.46
N LEU A 109 3.87 13.87 -4.84
CA LEU A 109 2.88 12.79 -4.78
C LEU A 109 2.70 12.32 -3.34
N TYR A 110 1.51 11.80 -3.04
CA TYR A 110 1.23 11.08 -1.80
C TYR A 110 0.95 9.64 -2.16
N CYS A 111 1.58 8.71 -1.44
CA CYS A 111 1.38 7.29 -1.69
C CYS A 111 0.88 6.60 -0.43
N TYR A 112 -0.19 5.82 -0.58
CA TYR A 112 -0.77 5.03 0.51
C TYR A 112 -0.61 3.56 0.19
N VAL A 113 0.00 2.81 1.11
CA VAL A 113 0.20 1.38 0.95
C VAL A 113 -0.82 0.66 1.84
N VAL A 114 -1.63 -0.17 1.22
CA VAL A 114 -2.70 -0.92 1.89
C VAL A 114 -2.40 -2.40 1.78
N GLU A 115 -2.43 -3.11 2.91
CA GLU A 115 -2.39 -4.58 2.86
C GLU A 115 -3.80 -5.11 2.65
N VAL A 116 -3.93 -6.13 1.82
CA VAL A 116 -5.22 -6.72 1.44
C VAL A 116 -5.09 -8.23 1.41
N CYS A 117 -6.07 -8.90 2.00
CA CYS A 117 -6.22 -10.35 1.84
C CYS A 117 -7.22 -10.64 0.72
N PRO A 118 -6.78 -11.22 -0.40
CA PRO A 118 -7.71 -11.53 -1.49
C PRO A 118 -8.69 -12.65 -1.14
N ASN A 119 -8.45 -13.38 -0.06
CA ASN A 119 -9.30 -14.48 0.37
C ASN A 119 -10.44 -14.04 1.29
N CYS A 120 -10.13 -13.32 2.37
CA CYS A 120 -11.15 -12.95 3.35
C CYS A 120 -11.55 -11.47 3.31
N ALA A 121 -10.91 -10.65 2.49
CA ALA A 121 -11.16 -9.21 2.36
C ALA A 121 -10.67 -8.36 3.54
N TRP A 122 -9.77 -8.90 4.39
CA TRP A 122 -9.05 -8.08 5.35
C TRP A 122 -8.29 -6.99 4.63
N ASN A 123 -8.30 -5.79 5.17
CA ASN A 123 -7.50 -4.69 4.62
C ASN A 123 -7.14 -3.71 5.73
N HIS A 124 -5.99 -3.09 5.60
CA HIS A 124 -5.57 -2.01 6.50
C HIS A 124 -4.45 -1.19 5.85
N LEU A 125 -4.45 0.09 6.12
CA LEU A 125 -3.37 0.96 5.73
C LEU A 125 -2.11 0.57 6.50
N THR A 126 -0.98 0.43 5.80
CA THR A 126 0.30 0.11 6.44
C THR A 126 1.25 1.29 6.47
N HIS A 127 1.30 2.05 5.39
CA HIS A 127 2.18 3.23 5.28
C HIS A 127 1.50 4.31 4.47
N ALA A 128 1.82 5.55 4.80
CA ALA A 128 1.51 6.71 3.97
C ALA A 128 2.79 7.54 3.86
N TYR A 129 3.20 7.88 2.65
CA TYR A 129 4.40 8.67 2.46
C TYR A 129 4.23 9.69 1.35
N SER A 130 4.96 10.79 1.49
CA SER A 130 5.03 11.82 0.46
C SER A 130 6.37 11.73 -0.25
N LEU A 131 6.37 12.03 -1.53
CA LEU A 131 7.59 12.01 -2.33
C LEU A 131 7.53 13.06 -3.42
N VAL A 132 8.69 13.40 -3.94
CA VAL A 132 8.83 14.33 -5.04
C VAL A 132 9.88 13.79 -6.01
N GLY A 133 9.63 13.98 -7.30
CA GLY A 133 10.64 13.67 -8.31
C GLY A 133 11.76 14.70 -8.25
N LYS A 134 12.99 14.23 -8.28
CA LYS A 134 14.14 15.14 -8.34
C LYS A 134 14.23 15.72 -9.74
N SER A 135 14.38 17.04 -9.80
CA SER A 135 14.60 17.74 -11.06
C SER A 135 15.98 17.38 -11.61
N THR A 136 16.04 17.04 -12.88
CA THR A 136 17.31 16.83 -13.59
C THR A 136 17.58 18.05 -14.45
N ASP A 137 18.24 19.00 -13.90
CA ASP A 137 18.71 20.15 -14.68
C ASP A 137 20.13 19.93 -15.18
#